data_9796433762e88b442e6a46e5b68e4c98
#
_entry.id   9796433762e88b442e6a46e5b68e4c98
#
_cell.length_a   1.000
_cell.length_b   1.000
_cell.length_c   1.000
_cell.angle_alpha   90.00
_cell.angle_beta   90.00
_cell.angle_gamma   90.00
#
_symmetry.space_group_name_H-M   'P 1'
#
loop_
_entity.id
_entity.type
_entity.pdbx_description
1 polymer ?
#
loop_
_entity_poly.entity_id
_entity_poly.type
_entity_poly.pdbx_seq_one_letter_code
_entity_poly.pdbx_strand_id
1 'polypeptide(L)'
;MEDKKKTDSIKINTKKLDTKDSSFIEKKKSSFSKKKRIKKQITTGIAYIKSTFNNTIISIADVHGNVVAWSSAGKKGFKGSRKSTPYAAQIAAGEAGTKALEHGMKILSVEVKGPGSGRETALRALQAKGFKITSIKDTTPLSHNGSRPPKRRRV
;
A
#
# COMPACT_ATOMS: atom_id res chain seq x y z
N MET A 1 39.75 49.93 11.69
CA MET A 1 39.71 49.41 10.29
C MET A 1 40.14 47.97 10.15
N GLU A 2 40.51 47.28 11.24
CA GLU A 2 40.95 45.87 11.22
C GLU A 2 39.84 44.82 11.32
N ASP A 3 38.69 45.16 11.88
CA ASP A 3 37.59 44.22 12.11
C ASP A 3 36.80 43.87 10.85
N LYS A 4 36.81 44.70 9.81
CA LYS A 4 36.13 44.42 8.51
C LYS A 4 36.87 43.40 7.63
N LYS A 5 38.20 43.26 7.77
CA LYS A 5 38.98 42.29 6.98
C LYS A 5 38.89 40.88 7.49
N LYS A 6 38.57 40.63 8.78
CA LYS A 6 38.39 39.31 9.34
C LYS A 6 37.04 38.66 9.00
N THR A 7 35.99 39.46 8.84
CA THR A 7 34.66 38.95 8.50
C THR A 7 34.57 38.53 7.03
N ASP A 8 35.30 39.17 6.12
CA ASP A 8 35.28 38.78 4.70
C ASP A 8 36.07 37.51 4.39
N SER A 9 37.12 37.24 5.16
CA SER A 9 37.92 35.99 5.05
C SER A 9 37.13 34.77 5.51
N ILE A 10 36.25 34.91 6.49
CA ILE A 10 35.39 33.81 7.01
C ILE A 10 34.27 33.48 6.02
N LYS A 11 33.71 34.51 5.32
CA LYS A 11 32.66 34.31 4.32
C LYS A 11 33.12 33.62 3.03
N ILE A 12 34.41 33.75 2.67
CA ILE A 12 34.98 33.11 1.47
C ILE A 12 35.22 31.62 1.70
N ASN A 13 35.55 31.21 2.94
CA ASN A 13 35.81 29.80 3.25
C ASN A 13 34.56 28.95 3.38
N THR A 14 33.43 29.53 3.84
CA THR A 14 32.15 28.79 3.92
C THR A 14 31.54 28.52 2.53
N LYS A 15 31.65 29.47 1.58
CA LYS A 15 31.17 29.25 0.20
C LYS A 15 31.92 28.18 -0.60
N LYS A 16 33.16 27.86 -0.26
CA LYS A 16 33.94 26.82 -0.93
C LYS A 16 33.71 25.41 -0.37
N LEU A 17 33.20 25.27 0.84
CA LEU A 17 32.82 23.97 1.42
C LEU A 17 31.47 23.49 0.90
N ASP A 18 30.49 24.38 0.74
CA ASP A 18 29.13 24.01 0.32
C ASP A 18 29.03 23.53 -1.13
N THR A 19 29.98 23.92 -1.99
CA THR A 19 30.01 23.51 -3.41
C THR A 19 30.59 22.12 -3.65
N LYS A 20 31.43 21.60 -2.73
CA LYS A 20 31.96 20.23 -2.87
C LYS A 20 31.00 19.16 -2.40
N ASP A 21 30.19 19.44 -1.37
CA ASP A 21 29.23 18.48 -0.84
C ASP A 21 27.97 18.35 -1.70
N SER A 22 27.56 19.44 -2.37
CA SER A 22 26.43 19.39 -3.30
C SER A 22 26.71 18.53 -4.55
N SER A 23 27.93 18.60 -5.08
CA SER A 23 28.32 17.79 -6.24
C SER A 23 28.47 16.29 -5.92
N PHE A 24 28.80 15.95 -4.66
CA PHE A 24 28.91 14.57 -4.19
C PHE A 24 27.52 13.93 -3.92
N ILE A 25 26.55 14.75 -3.50
CA ILE A 25 25.16 14.32 -3.27
C ILE A 25 24.42 14.13 -4.61
N GLU A 26 24.67 14.97 -5.61
CA GLU A 26 24.07 14.79 -6.94
C GLU A 26 24.63 13.57 -7.68
N LYS A 27 25.94 13.28 -7.57
CA LYS A 27 26.53 12.06 -8.15
C LYS A 27 26.00 10.76 -7.53
N LYS A 28 25.60 10.75 -6.24
CA LYS A 28 24.96 9.58 -5.61
C LYS A 28 23.48 9.40 -6.00
N LYS A 29 22.79 10.45 -6.42
CA LYS A 29 21.39 10.36 -6.87
C LYS A 29 21.24 9.82 -8.29
N SER A 30 22.27 9.92 -9.14
CA SER A 30 22.22 9.48 -10.54
C SER A 30 22.49 7.99 -10.77
N SER A 31 23.00 7.24 -9.76
CA SER A 31 23.36 5.82 -9.93
C SER A 31 22.29 4.82 -9.56
N PHE A 32 21.14 5.25 -8.98
CA PHE A 32 19.96 4.40 -8.79
C PHE A 32 19.04 4.48 -10.01
N SER A 33 19.48 3.99 -11.16
CA SER A 33 18.56 3.68 -12.25
C SER A 33 17.65 2.55 -11.74
N LYS A 34 16.42 2.91 -11.35
CA LYS A 34 15.38 1.92 -11.05
C LYS A 34 15.24 1.03 -12.27
N LYS A 35 15.79 -0.19 -12.24
CA LYS A 35 15.51 -1.22 -13.26
C LYS A 35 14.00 -1.22 -13.46
N LYS A 36 13.52 -0.82 -14.65
CA LYS A 36 12.10 -0.94 -15.03
C LYS A 36 11.72 -2.40 -14.83
N ARG A 37 10.98 -2.70 -13.76
CA ARG A 37 10.44 -4.04 -13.55
C ARG A 37 9.55 -4.34 -14.76
N ILE A 38 9.86 -5.39 -15.48
CA ILE A 38 9.04 -5.89 -16.58
C ILE A 38 7.64 -6.11 -16.01
N LYS A 39 6.67 -5.33 -16.46
CA LYS A 39 5.27 -5.49 -16.04
C LYS A 39 4.79 -6.82 -16.62
N LYS A 40 4.57 -7.81 -15.76
CA LYS A 40 3.96 -9.07 -16.18
C LYS A 40 2.53 -8.75 -16.64
N GLN A 41 2.17 -9.13 -17.83
CA GLN A 41 0.78 -9.04 -18.31
C GLN A 41 0.01 -10.24 -17.75
N ILE A 42 -0.77 -10.03 -16.72
CA ILE A 42 -1.57 -11.03 -16.04
C ILE A 42 -3.03 -10.65 -16.22
N THR A 43 -3.79 -11.43 -16.96
CA THR A 43 -5.19 -11.11 -17.29
C THR A 43 -6.16 -11.53 -16.17
N THR A 44 -5.89 -12.65 -15.52
CA THR A 44 -6.76 -13.26 -14.49
C THR A 44 -6.03 -13.31 -13.16
N GLY A 45 -6.72 -13.05 -12.07
CA GLY A 45 -6.15 -13.10 -10.72
C GLY A 45 -7.17 -13.37 -9.63
N ILE A 46 -6.67 -13.46 -8.39
CA ILE A 46 -7.47 -13.67 -7.20
C ILE A 46 -7.31 -12.45 -6.28
N ALA A 47 -8.41 -11.87 -5.84
CA ALA A 47 -8.41 -10.78 -4.88
C ALA A 47 -8.78 -11.31 -3.48
N TYR A 48 -7.84 -11.21 -2.55
CA TYR A 48 -8.02 -11.56 -1.15
C TYR A 48 -8.40 -10.32 -0.35
N ILE A 49 -9.56 -10.31 0.23
CA ILE A 49 -10.07 -9.24 1.09
C ILE A 49 -10.09 -9.73 2.53
N LYS A 50 -9.17 -9.26 3.37
CA LYS A 50 -9.18 -9.53 4.81
C LYS A 50 -9.73 -8.33 5.55
N SER A 51 -10.96 -8.43 6.06
CA SER A 51 -11.63 -7.37 6.80
C SER A 51 -11.79 -7.78 8.26
N THR A 52 -11.08 -7.10 9.15
CA THR A 52 -11.18 -7.25 10.60
C THR A 52 -11.91 -6.05 11.20
N PHE A 53 -12.28 -6.12 12.48
CA PHE A 53 -12.88 -4.98 13.18
C PHE A 53 -11.98 -3.74 13.25
N ASN A 54 -10.66 -3.88 13.05
CA ASN A 54 -9.70 -2.79 13.18
C ASN A 54 -9.10 -2.33 11.84
N ASN A 55 -9.14 -3.14 10.79
CA ASN A 55 -8.48 -2.82 9.53
C ASN A 55 -9.02 -3.68 8.37
N THR A 56 -8.92 -3.15 7.15
CA THR A 56 -9.17 -3.91 5.92
C THR A 56 -7.89 -3.93 5.08
N ILE A 57 -7.49 -5.12 4.65
CA ILE A 57 -6.33 -5.40 3.81
C ILE A 57 -6.82 -6.06 2.53
N ILE A 58 -6.38 -5.55 1.40
CA ILE A 58 -6.67 -6.10 0.09
C ILE A 58 -5.36 -6.52 -0.58
N SER A 59 -5.29 -7.76 -1.03
CA SER A 59 -4.16 -8.30 -1.78
C SER A 59 -4.68 -8.91 -3.08
N ILE A 60 -4.12 -8.51 -4.21
CA ILE A 60 -4.47 -9.05 -5.52
C ILE A 60 -3.28 -9.89 -5.99
N ALA A 61 -3.52 -11.15 -6.23
CA ALA A 61 -2.53 -12.12 -6.64
C ALA A 61 -2.85 -12.70 -8.02
N ASP A 62 -1.84 -13.27 -8.62
CA ASP A 62 -1.95 -14.12 -9.81
C ASP A 62 -2.60 -15.47 -9.44
N VAL A 63 -2.98 -16.26 -10.43
CA VAL A 63 -3.52 -17.61 -10.28
C VAL A 63 -2.55 -18.54 -9.51
N HIS A 64 -1.24 -18.29 -9.63
CA HIS A 64 -0.20 -19.02 -8.90
C HIS A 64 0.01 -18.57 -7.45
N GLY A 65 -0.77 -17.58 -6.95
CA GLY A 65 -0.65 -17.04 -5.59
C GLY A 65 0.41 -15.95 -5.40
N ASN A 66 1.11 -15.51 -6.45
CA ASN A 66 2.06 -14.42 -6.34
C ASN A 66 1.33 -13.08 -6.22
N VAL A 67 1.59 -12.32 -5.15
CA VAL A 67 0.97 -11.02 -4.93
C VAL A 67 1.54 -9.99 -5.91
N VAL A 68 0.66 -9.43 -6.73
CA VAL A 68 0.97 -8.40 -7.74
C VAL A 68 0.73 -7.00 -7.20
N ALA A 69 -0.40 -6.81 -6.51
CA ALA A 69 -0.77 -5.53 -5.93
C ALA A 69 -1.39 -5.72 -4.54
N TRP A 70 -1.14 -4.79 -3.64
CA TRP A 70 -1.78 -4.78 -2.34
C TRP A 70 -1.95 -3.37 -1.80
N SER A 71 -2.95 -3.19 -0.97
CA SER A 71 -3.17 -1.99 -0.18
C SER A 71 -3.92 -2.30 1.11
N SER A 72 -3.89 -1.37 2.03
CA SER A 72 -4.65 -1.45 3.29
C SER A 72 -5.09 -0.06 3.73
N ALA A 73 -6.10 0.01 4.61
CA ALA A 73 -6.54 1.27 5.17
C ALA A 73 -5.41 2.03 5.87
N GLY A 74 -4.52 1.31 6.59
CA GLY A 74 -3.35 1.91 7.24
C GLY A 74 -2.34 2.51 6.25
N LYS A 75 -2.12 1.86 5.11
CA LYS A 75 -1.23 2.36 4.05
C LYS A 75 -1.75 3.67 3.44
N LYS A 76 -3.07 3.86 3.42
CA LYS A 76 -3.72 5.09 2.95
C LYS A 76 -3.72 6.24 3.97
N GLY A 77 -3.02 6.08 5.09
CA GLY A 77 -2.89 7.12 6.10
C GLY A 77 -4.03 7.16 7.13
N PHE A 78 -5.01 6.24 7.05
CA PHE A 78 -6.02 6.15 8.10
C PHE A 78 -5.39 5.63 9.39
N LYS A 79 -5.69 6.28 10.52
CA LYS A 79 -5.17 5.94 11.84
C LYS A 79 -6.29 5.58 12.81
N GLY A 80 -5.98 4.78 13.83
CA GLY A 80 -6.92 4.39 14.89
C GLY A 80 -8.19 3.73 14.36
N SER A 81 -9.35 4.12 14.87
CA SER A 81 -10.67 3.59 14.50
C SER A 81 -11.08 3.86 13.05
N ARG A 82 -10.54 4.92 12.42
CA ARG A 82 -10.85 5.24 11.02
C ARG A 82 -10.42 4.15 10.03
N LYS A 83 -9.49 3.24 10.40
CA LYS A 83 -9.07 2.13 9.54
C LYS A 83 -10.14 1.07 9.33
N SER A 84 -11.09 0.95 10.26
CA SER A 84 -12.18 -0.04 10.18
C SER A 84 -13.39 0.45 9.38
N THR A 85 -13.39 1.70 8.94
CA THR A 85 -14.54 2.27 8.23
C THR A 85 -14.70 1.69 6.83
N PRO A 86 -15.94 1.54 6.32
CA PRO A 86 -16.20 1.14 4.94
C PRO A 86 -15.53 2.05 3.91
N TYR A 87 -15.47 3.35 4.17
CA TYR A 87 -14.81 4.32 3.31
C TYR A 87 -13.30 4.05 3.16
N ALA A 88 -12.61 3.73 4.27
CA ALA A 88 -11.19 3.39 4.21
C ALA A 88 -10.94 2.11 3.39
N ALA A 89 -11.84 1.12 3.49
CA ALA A 89 -11.79 -0.09 2.70
C ALA A 89 -11.99 0.20 1.19
N GLN A 90 -12.90 1.10 0.85
CA GLN A 90 -13.13 1.52 -0.54
C GLN A 90 -11.89 2.16 -1.15
N ILE A 91 -11.23 3.09 -0.43
CA ILE A 91 -10.01 3.75 -0.90
C ILE A 91 -8.86 2.75 -1.05
N ALA A 92 -8.69 1.84 -0.08
CA ALA A 92 -7.66 0.82 -0.14
C ALA A 92 -7.88 -0.13 -1.33
N ALA A 93 -9.11 -0.57 -1.57
CA ALA A 93 -9.46 -1.40 -2.71
C ALA A 93 -9.26 -0.68 -4.04
N GLY A 94 -9.61 0.60 -4.10
CA GLY A 94 -9.37 1.44 -5.27
C GLY A 94 -7.88 1.55 -5.63
N GLU A 95 -6.99 1.69 -4.65
CA GLU A 95 -5.54 1.73 -4.90
C GLU A 95 -4.99 0.38 -5.36
N ALA A 96 -5.36 -0.71 -4.66
CA ALA A 96 -4.94 -2.05 -5.04
C ALA A 96 -5.40 -2.38 -6.47
N GLY A 97 -6.67 -2.03 -6.78
CA GLY A 97 -7.24 -2.20 -8.11
C GLY A 97 -6.50 -1.41 -9.18
N THR A 98 -6.22 -0.13 -8.97
CA THR A 98 -5.47 0.68 -9.94
C THR A 98 -4.11 0.06 -10.26
N LYS A 99 -3.37 -0.40 -9.25
CA LYS A 99 -2.09 -1.08 -9.45
C LYS A 99 -2.22 -2.41 -10.20
N ALA A 100 -3.28 -3.18 -9.93
CA ALA A 100 -3.54 -4.44 -10.64
C ALA A 100 -3.91 -4.19 -12.11
N LEU A 101 -4.67 -3.14 -12.41
CA LEU A 101 -4.96 -2.71 -13.79
C LEU A 101 -3.69 -2.31 -14.55
N GLU A 102 -2.72 -1.68 -13.88
CA GLU A 102 -1.41 -1.37 -14.48
C GLU A 102 -0.62 -2.62 -14.91
N HIS A 103 -0.88 -3.77 -14.29
CA HIS A 103 -0.35 -5.08 -14.67
C HIS A 103 -1.21 -5.83 -15.69
N GLY A 104 -2.30 -5.21 -16.17
CA GLY A 104 -3.17 -5.77 -17.21
C GLY A 104 -4.28 -6.69 -16.70
N MET A 105 -4.51 -6.78 -15.39
CA MET A 105 -5.57 -7.63 -14.82
C MET A 105 -6.96 -7.09 -15.17
N LYS A 106 -7.85 -7.98 -15.61
CA LYS A 106 -9.24 -7.66 -15.99
C LYS A 106 -10.27 -8.52 -15.27
N ILE A 107 -9.91 -9.77 -14.97
CA ILE A 107 -10.79 -10.77 -14.38
C ILE A 107 -10.30 -11.12 -12.98
N LEU A 108 -11.19 -11.07 -11.99
CA LEU A 108 -10.89 -11.40 -10.59
C LEU A 108 -11.86 -12.43 -10.04
N SER A 109 -11.32 -13.45 -9.37
CA SER A 109 -12.03 -14.23 -8.36
C SER A 109 -11.81 -13.59 -6.99
N VAL A 110 -12.84 -13.42 -6.20
CA VAL A 110 -12.72 -12.72 -4.91
C VAL A 110 -12.89 -13.69 -3.75
N GLU A 111 -11.94 -13.68 -2.83
CA GLU A 111 -12.01 -14.39 -1.56
C GLU A 111 -12.07 -13.40 -0.39
N VAL A 112 -13.17 -13.47 0.35
CA VAL A 112 -13.42 -12.58 1.49
C VAL A 112 -13.20 -13.32 2.79
N LYS A 113 -12.53 -12.69 3.75
CA LYS A 113 -12.24 -13.26 5.06
C LYS A 113 -12.42 -12.23 6.17
N GLY A 114 -13.17 -12.62 7.20
CA GLY A 114 -13.33 -11.84 8.44
C GLY A 114 -14.64 -11.03 8.54
N PRO A 115 -15.00 -10.57 9.75
CA PRO A 115 -16.31 -9.97 10.06
C PRO A 115 -16.35 -8.43 9.91
N GLY A 116 -15.31 -7.78 9.40
CA GLY A 116 -15.23 -6.32 9.35
C GLY A 116 -16.25 -5.68 8.40
N SER A 117 -16.60 -4.43 8.64
CA SER A 117 -17.57 -3.64 7.83
C SER A 117 -17.04 -3.30 6.41
N GLY A 118 -15.74 -3.48 6.16
CA GLY A 118 -15.12 -3.24 4.86
C GLY A 118 -15.32 -4.34 3.81
N ARG A 119 -15.98 -5.47 4.13
CA ARG A 119 -16.16 -6.62 3.23
C ARG A 119 -16.83 -6.24 1.91
N GLU A 120 -18.05 -5.76 1.99
CA GLU A 120 -18.86 -5.42 0.82
C GLU A 120 -18.35 -4.20 0.08
N THR A 121 -17.92 -3.18 0.82
CA THR A 121 -17.44 -1.93 0.22
C THR A 121 -16.16 -2.12 -0.57
N ALA A 122 -15.24 -2.98 -0.13
CA ALA A 122 -14.04 -3.35 -0.89
C ALA A 122 -14.41 -4.07 -2.19
N LEU A 123 -15.36 -4.98 -2.15
CA LEU A 123 -15.85 -5.72 -3.33
C LEU A 123 -16.49 -4.77 -4.35
N ARG A 124 -17.39 -3.89 -3.90
CA ARG A 124 -18.03 -2.87 -4.74
C ARG A 124 -17.00 -1.91 -5.36
N ALA A 125 -15.95 -1.56 -4.59
CA ALA A 125 -14.88 -0.70 -5.09
C ALA A 125 -14.03 -1.36 -6.18
N LEU A 126 -13.76 -2.66 -6.10
CA LEU A 126 -13.09 -3.41 -7.17
C LEU A 126 -13.96 -3.47 -8.43
N GLN A 127 -15.26 -3.72 -8.29
CA GLN A 127 -16.20 -3.71 -9.41
C GLN A 127 -16.28 -2.32 -10.06
N ALA A 128 -16.35 -1.25 -9.28
CA ALA A 128 -16.36 0.13 -9.76
C ALA A 128 -15.08 0.52 -10.51
N LYS A 129 -13.95 -0.16 -10.26
CA LYS A 129 -12.69 0.01 -11.01
C LYS A 129 -12.68 -0.70 -12.36
N GLY A 130 -13.74 -1.43 -12.71
CA GLY A 130 -13.89 -2.08 -14.00
C GLY A 130 -13.40 -3.54 -14.05
N PHE A 131 -13.15 -4.17 -12.89
CA PHE A 131 -12.86 -5.60 -12.87
C PHE A 131 -14.11 -6.44 -13.08
N LYS A 132 -13.99 -7.48 -13.95
CA LYS A 132 -15.01 -8.52 -14.07
C LYS A 132 -14.83 -9.53 -12.94
N ILE A 133 -15.77 -9.58 -12.00
CA ILE A 133 -15.78 -10.54 -10.91
C ILE A 133 -16.44 -11.83 -11.39
N THR A 134 -15.71 -12.95 -11.32
CA THR A 134 -16.17 -14.26 -11.80
C THR A 134 -16.82 -15.06 -10.67
N SER A 135 -16.23 -15.03 -9.48
CA SER A 135 -16.70 -15.77 -8.31
C SER A 135 -16.39 -15.01 -7.02
N ILE A 136 -17.22 -15.22 -6.03
CA ILE A 136 -17.05 -14.69 -4.68
C ILE A 136 -17.13 -15.85 -3.71
N LYS A 137 -16.08 -16.04 -2.90
CA LYS A 137 -16.00 -17.07 -1.85
C LYS A 137 -15.81 -16.42 -0.50
N ASP A 138 -16.54 -16.86 0.50
CA ASP A 138 -16.24 -16.55 1.90
C ASP A 138 -15.37 -17.65 2.48
N THR A 139 -14.17 -17.28 2.92
CA THR A 139 -13.18 -18.16 3.50
C THR A 139 -12.92 -17.84 4.98
N THR A 140 -13.91 -17.25 5.65
CA THR A 140 -13.82 -16.93 7.08
C THR A 140 -13.71 -18.22 7.89
N PRO A 141 -12.62 -18.46 8.64
CA PRO A 141 -12.45 -19.68 9.41
C PRO A 141 -13.38 -19.70 10.61
N LEU A 142 -14.10 -20.80 10.78
CA LEU A 142 -14.88 -21.10 11.98
C LEU A 142 -14.14 -22.17 12.79
N SER A 143 -13.88 -21.90 14.07
CA SER A 143 -13.24 -22.87 14.95
C SER A 143 -14.22 -23.98 15.27
N HIS A 144 -13.85 -25.23 15.01
CA HIS A 144 -14.56 -26.41 15.48
C HIS A 144 -14.14 -26.72 16.93
N ASN A 145 -14.66 -25.97 17.88
CA ASN A 145 -14.32 -26.10 19.30
C ASN A 145 -12.81 -25.94 19.59
N GLY A 146 -12.17 -24.97 18.95
CA GLY A 146 -10.74 -24.68 19.04
C GLY A 146 -10.28 -24.14 20.39
N SER A 147 -9.11 -23.53 20.44
CA SER A 147 -8.56 -22.92 21.65
C SER A 147 -9.45 -21.79 22.19
N ARG A 148 -9.46 -21.63 23.52
CA ARG A 148 -10.21 -20.56 24.18
C ARG A 148 -9.79 -19.18 23.66
N PRO A 149 -10.73 -18.32 23.20
CA PRO A 149 -10.40 -16.97 22.76
C PRO A 149 -9.89 -16.10 23.92
N PRO A 150 -9.06 -15.08 23.65
CA PRO A 150 -8.56 -14.16 24.67
C PRO A 150 -9.72 -13.38 25.29
N LYS A 151 -9.52 -12.90 26.53
CA LYS A 151 -10.48 -12.05 27.23
C LYS A 151 -10.81 -10.80 26.40
N ARG A 152 -12.09 -10.42 26.35
CA ARG A 152 -12.54 -9.20 25.69
C ARG A 152 -11.84 -7.97 26.28
N ARG A 153 -11.27 -7.11 25.41
CA ARG A 153 -10.66 -5.85 25.86
C ARG A 153 -11.73 -4.94 26.47
N ARG A 154 -11.38 -4.34 27.59
CA ARG A 154 -12.13 -3.22 28.14
C ARG A 154 -11.73 -1.95 27.37
N VAL A 155 -12.67 -1.21 26.86
CA VAL A 155 -12.49 0.06 26.14
C VAL A 155 -13.12 1.15 26.99
#